data_096fac24eaa09f12d912795b7331d58a
#
_entry.id   096fac24eaa09f12d912795b7331d58a
#
_cell.length_a   1.000
_cell.length_b   1.000
_cell.length_c   1.000
_cell.angle_alpha   90.00
_cell.angle_beta   90.00
_cell.angle_gamma   90.00
#
_symmetry.space_group_name_H-M   'P 1'
#
loop_
_entity.id
_entity.type
_entity.pdbx_description
1 polymer ?
#
loop_
_entity_poly.entity_id
_entity_poly.type
_entity_poly.pdbx_seq_one_letter_code
_entity_poly.pdbx_strand_id
1 'polypeptide(L)'
;LINGDSASASEILAGAIKDYKYGTLIGTTTFGKGIVQTIFPLEDGDAVKLTTAKYFTPNGNYIHGVGIDPDIELEYEYLDPDGTEYDVKYDNQIQKAVEVLTEELNGK
;
A
#
# COMPACT_ATOMS: atom_id res chain seq x y z
N LEU A 1 -3.94 5.55 -1.76
CA LEU A 1 -4.41 4.93 -0.51
C LEU A 1 -3.70 3.61 -0.28
N ILE A 2 -3.32 3.32 0.97
CA ILE A 2 -2.65 2.08 1.38
C ILE A 2 -3.29 1.54 2.67
N ASN A 3 -3.20 0.23 2.87
CA ASN A 3 -3.65 -0.42 4.11
C ASN A 3 -2.93 -1.75 4.32
N GLY A 4 -3.30 -2.48 5.38
CA GLY A 4 -2.72 -3.78 5.72
C GLY A 4 -2.89 -4.88 4.68
N ASP A 5 -3.77 -4.71 3.70
CA ASP A 5 -3.94 -5.63 2.57
C ASP A 5 -3.06 -5.26 1.37
N SER A 6 -2.44 -4.08 1.40
CA SER A 6 -1.47 -3.66 0.38
C SER A 6 -0.17 -4.43 0.58
N ALA A 7 0.16 -5.30 -0.37
CA ALA A 7 1.29 -6.21 -0.23
C ALA A 7 2.12 -6.32 -1.52
N SER A 8 3.37 -6.76 -1.38
CA SER A 8 4.25 -7.15 -2.49
C SER A 8 4.45 -6.01 -3.51
N ALA A 9 3.98 -6.18 -4.76
CA ALA A 9 4.12 -5.17 -5.82
C ALA A 9 3.50 -3.82 -5.45
N SER A 10 2.39 -3.83 -4.71
CA SER A 10 1.76 -2.59 -4.20
C SER A 10 2.69 -1.85 -3.25
N GLU A 11 3.47 -2.56 -2.45
CA GLU A 11 4.45 -1.97 -1.54
C GLU A 11 5.68 -1.43 -2.27
N ILE A 12 6.09 -2.07 -3.37
CA ILE A 12 7.16 -1.56 -4.24
C ILE A 12 6.76 -0.19 -4.81
N LEU A 13 5.54 -0.09 -5.34
CA LEU A 13 5.01 1.16 -5.87
C LEU A 13 4.87 2.22 -4.77
N ALA A 14 4.24 1.87 -3.65
CA ALA A 14 4.04 2.80 -2.54
C ALA A 14 5.38 3.30 -1.97
N GLY A 15 6.36 2.42 -1.79
CA GLY A 15 7.69 2.78 -1.32
C GLY A 15 8.42 3.72 -2.28
N ALA A 16 8.29 3.51 -3.58
CA ALA A 16 8.87 4.40 -4.57
C ALA A 16 8.23 5.78 -4.54
N ILE A 17 6.89 5.85 -4.48
CA ILE A 17 6.15 7.12 -4.39
C ILE A 17 6.58 7.90 -3.14
N LYS A 18 6.69 7.23 -2.01
CA LYS A 18 7.10 7.83 -0.74
C LYS A 18 8.54 8.35 -0.79
N ASP A 19 9.48 7.50 -1.17
CA ASP A 19 10.91 7.81 -1.12
C ASP A 19 11.30 8.91 -2.12
N TYR A 20 10.67 8.91 -3.30
CA TYR A 20 10.87 9.98 -4.29
C TYR A 20 10.02 11.22 -4.02
N LYS A 21 9.18 11.20 -2.99
CA LYS A 21 8.25 12.30 -2.68
C LYS A 21 7.36 12.69 -3.87
N TYR A 22 6.94 11.68 -4.63
CA TYR A 22 6.15 11.86 -5.84
C TYR A 22 4.66 12.02 -5.55
N GLY A 23 4.22 11.63 -4.37
CA GLY A 23 2.83 11.75 -3.91
C GLY A 23 2.73 11.51 -2.42
N THR A 24 1.52 11.61 -1.90
CA THR A 24 1.19 11.44 -0.49
C THR A 24 0.51 10.10 -0.24
N LEU A 25 1.01 9.31 0.68
CA LEU A 25 0.40 8.06 1.11
C LEU A 25 -0.57 8.29 2.25
N ILE A 26 -1.80 7.81 2.10
CA ILE A 26 -2.88 7.97 3.09
C ILE A 26 -3.44 6.58 3.42
N GLY A 27 -3.70 6.33 4.69
CA GLY A 27 -4.31 5.09 5.16
C GLY A 27 -3.61 4.50 6.36
N THR A 28 -3.26 3.23 6.30
CA THR A 28 -2.58 2.52 7.37
C THR A 28 -1.35 1.78 6.85
N THR A 29 -0.49 1.31 7.76
CA THR A 29 0.74 0.57 7.41
C THR A 29 0.43 -0.64 6.52
N THR A 30 1.23 -0.84 5.49
CA THR A 30 1.07 -1.96 4.56
C THR A 30 1.45 -3.31 5.17
N PHE A 31 1.18 -4.39 4.43
CA PHE A 31 1.34 -5.77 4.90
C PHE A 31 2.77 -6.12 5.34
N GLY A 32 3.78 -5.69 4.60
CA GLY A 32 5.18 -6.00 4.89
C GLY A 32 5.69 -7.28 4.23
N LYS A 33 5.44 -7.46 2.94
CA LYS A 33 6.01 -8.56 2.16
C LYS A 33 7.13 -8.05 1.24
N GLY A 34 8.35 -8.03 1.76
CA GLY A 34 9.55 -7.54 1.07
C GLY A 34 10.45 -8.64 0.52
N ILE A 35 9.88 -9.80 0.16
CA ILE A 35 10.60 -10.95 -0.39
C ILE A 35 10.02 -11.40 -1.72
N VAL A 36 10.88 -11.96 -2.57
CA VAL A 36 10.49 -12.65 -3.80
C VAL A 36 10.61 -14.14 -3.59
N GLN A 37 9.58 -14.89 -3.95
CA GLN A 37 9.56 -16.33 -3.88
C GLN A 37 9.46 -16.92 -5.29
N THR A 38 10.28 -17.92 -5.56
CA THR A 38 10.31 -18.64 -6.84
C THR A 38 9.83 -20.06 -6.63
N ILE A 39 9.00 -20.53 -7.55
CA ILE A 39 8.49 -21.91 -7.56
C ILE A 39 9.39 -22.73 -8.48
N PHE A 40 9.97 -23.79 -7.95
CA PHE A 40 10.78 -24.76 -8.68
C PHE A 40 9.98 -26.05 -8.84
N PRO A 41 9.48 -26.38 -10.03
CA PRO A 41 8.77 -27.64 -10.24
C PRO A 41 9.72 -28.85 -10.15
N LEU A 42 9.22 -29.95 -9.59
CA LEU A 42 9.92 -31.23 -9.49
C LEU A 42 9.40 -32.23 -10.53
N GLU A 43 10.19 -33.30 -10.80
CA GLU A 43 9.88 -34.28 -11.84
C GLU A 43 8.59 -35.07 -11.60
N ASP A 44 8.18 -35.23 -10.34
CA ASP A 44 6.97 -35.96 -9.93
C ASP A 44 5.68 -35.11 -9.94
N GLY A 45 5.74 -33.88 -10.39
CA GLY A 45 4.61 -32.95 -10.39
C GLY A 45 4.47 -32.11 -9.11
N ASP A 46 5.29 -32.36 -8.11
CA ASP A 46 5.41 -31.49 -6.94
C ASP A 46 6.21 -30.23 -7.26
N ALA A 47 6.26 -29.31 -6.32
CA ALA A 47 7.04 -28.08 -6.48
C ALA A 47 7.58 -27.59 -5.13
N VAL A 48 8.71 -26.90 -5.18
CA VAL A 48 9.31 -26.24 -4.03
C VAL A 48 9.24 -24.73 -4.21
N LYS A 49 8.71 -24.04 -3.22
CA LYS A 49 8.64 -22.58 -3.18
C LYS A 49 9.71 -22.03 -2.23
N LEU A 50 10.66 -21.31 -2.77
CA LEU A 50 11.80 -20.77 -2.03
C LEU A 50 11.86 -19.25 -2.13
N THR A 51 12.25 -18.62 -1.04
CA THR A 51 12.61 -17.20 -1.04
C THR A 51 13.95 -17.03 -1.74
N THR A 52 13.97 -16.32 -2.87
CA THR A 52 15.13 -16.14 -3.71
C THR A 52 15.71 -14.74 -3.69
N ALA A 53 14.95 -13.73 -3.28
CA ALA A 53 15.39 -12.35 -3.22
C ALA A 53 14.66 -11.55 -2.14
N LYS A 54 15.29 -10.46 -1.74
CA LYS A 54 14.71 -9.39 -0.91
C LYS A 54 14.66 -8.12 -1.74
N TYR A 55 13.67 -7.26 -1.48
CA TYR A 55 13.68 -5.95 -2.08
C TYR A 55 13.57 -4.84 -1.04
N PHE A 56 14.12 -3.71 -1.43
CA PHE A 56 14.25 -2.51 -0.61
C PHE A 56 13.60 -1.35 -1.34
N THR A 57 13.14 -0.36 -0.58
CA THR A 57 12.69 0.89 -1.18
C THR A 57 13.89 1.65 -1.81
N PRO A 58 13.66 2.66 -2.67
CA PRO A 58 14.75 3.45 -3.25
C PRO A 58 15.73 4.02 -2.21
N ASN A 59 15.25 4.38 -1.02
CA ASN A 59 16.11 4.85 0.09
C ASN A 59 16.81 3.73 0.86
N GLY A 60 16.66 2.48 0.44
CA GLY A 60 17.33 1.33 1.04
C GLY A 60 16.61 0.72 2.25
N ASN A 61 15.34 1.05 2.48
CA ASN A 61 14.57 0.49 3.58
C ASN A 61 14.07 -0.92 3.27
N TYR A 62 14.33 -1.87 4.15
CA TYR A 62 13.82 -3.23 4.06
C TYR A 62 12.42 -3.31 4.66
N ILE A 63 11.44 -3.71 3.87
CA ILE A 63 10.03 -3.63 4.25
C ILE A 63 9.44 -4.94 4.78
N HIS A 64 10.15 -6.08 4.66
CA HIS A 64 9.64 -7.36 5.10
C HIS A 64 9.43 -7.43 6.63
N GLY A 65 8.20 -7.75 7.03
CA GLY A 65 7.80 -7.78 8.44
C GLY A 65 7.53 -6.40 9.05
N VAL A 66 7.74 -5.31 8.31
CA VAL A 66 7.60 -3.94 8.78
C VAL A 66 6.51 -3.17 8.02
N GLY A 67 6.47 -3.33 6.70
CA GLY A 67 5.57 -2.59 5.82
C GLY A 67 6.05 -1.16 5.55
N ILE A 68 5.17 -0.40 4.95
CA ILE A 68 5.36 1.03 4.63
C ILE A 68 4.31 1.83 5.37
N ASP A 69 4.74 2.79 6.17
CA ASP A 69 3.85 3.68 6.88
C ASP A 69 3.30 4.78 5.96
N PRO A 70 2.03 5.15 6.09
CA PRO A 70 1.48 6.28 5.37
C PRO A 70 2.09 7.61 5.84
N ASP A 71 2.00 8.63 5.00
CA ASP A 71 2.31 10.02 5.37
C ASP A 71 1.20 10.61 6.24
N ILE A 72 -0.05 10.22 5.95
CA ILE A 72 -1.22 10.57 6.75
C ILE A 72 -1.90 9.28 7.20
N GLU A 73 -1.80 8.99 8.51
CA GLU A 73 -2.47 7.83 9.10
C GLU A 73 -3.96 8.10 9.26
N LEU A 74 -4.78 7.24 8.65
CA LEU A 74 -6.24 7.34 8.70
C LEU A 74 -6.86 5.96 8.53
N GLU A 75 -7.43 5.41 9.58
CA GLU A 75 -8.21 4.18 9.54
C GLU A 75 -9.42 4.34 8.63
N TYR A 76 -9.75 3.27 7.90
CA TYR A 76 -10.94 3.26 7.07
C TYR A 76 -12.21 3.32 7.92
N GLU A 77 -13.09 4.25 7.59
CA GLU A 77 -14.37 4.39 8.23
C GLU A 77 -15.42 4.76 7.17
N TYR A 78 -16.49 4.02 7.13
CA TYR A 78 -17.60 4.24 6.20
C TYR A 78 -18.85 4.57 6.99
N LEU A 79 -19.28 5.81 6.92
CA LEU A 79 -20.40 6.34 7.70
C LEU A 79 -21.59 6.64 6.78
N ASP A 80 -22.22 5.59 6.25
CA ASP A 80 -23.45 5.70 5.49
C ASP A 80 -24.68 5.55 6.41
N PRO A 81 -25.48 6.60 6.61
CA PRO A 81 -26.67 6.52 7.46
C PRO A 81 -27.76 5.61 6.91
N ASP A 82 -27.79 5.38 5.60
CA ASP A 82 -28.84 4.61 4.93
C ASP A 82 -28.41 3.17 4.59
N GLY A 83 -27.13 2.86 4.53
CA GLY A 83 -26.54 1.53 4.40
C GLY A 83 -26.91 0.76 3.13
N THR A 84 -27.22 1.45 2.02
CA THR A 84 -27.79 0.81 0.82
C THR A 84 -26.75 0.46 -0.24
N GLU A 85 -25.95 1.42 -0.68
CA GLU A 85 -24.91 1.24 -1.70
C GLU A 85 -23.66 2.03 -1.37
N TYR A 86 -22.50 1.55 -1.82
CA TYR A 86 -21.24 2.28 -1.64
C TYR A 86 -21.29 3.64 -2.35
N ASP A 87 -21.02 4.69 -1.61
CA ASP A 87 -20.89 6.04 -2.14
C ASP A 87 -19.59 6.68 -1.59
N VAL A 88 -18.74 7.14 -2.48
CA VAL A 88 -17.44 7.74 -2.15
C VAL A 88 -17.53 8.90 -1.16
N LYS A 89 -18.67 9.58 -1.08
CA LYS A 89 -18.87 10.68 -0.12
C LYS A 89 -18.83 10.25 1.34
N TYR A 90 -19.09 8.96 1.61
CA TYR A 90 -19.06 8.38 2.96
C TYR A 90 -17.75 7.66 3.27
N ASP A 91 -16.84 7.56 2.31
CA ASP A 91 -15.52 6.95 2.48
C ASP A 91 -14.54 8.02 2.98
N ASN A 92 -14.15 7.94 4.24
CA ASN A 92 -13.30 8.94 4.88
C ASN A 92 -11.90 9.03 4.23
N GLN A 93 -11.34 7.92 3.76
CA GLN A 93 -10.02 7.92 3.13
C GLN A 93 -10.04 8.58 1.76
N ILE A 94 -11.08 8.32 0.96
CA ILE A 94 -11.26 9.00 -0.34
C ILE A 94 -11.52 10.50 -0.13
N GLN A 95 -12.33 10.87 0.83
CA GLN A 95 -12.58 12.28 1.14
C GLN A 95 -11.29 13.00 1.57
N LYS A 96 -10.45 12.34 2.36
CA LYS A 96 -9.14 12.88 2.74
C LYS A 96 -8.20 13.04 1.55
N ALA A 97 -8.19 12.08 0.64
CA ALA A 97 -7.39 12.15 -0.58
C ALA A 97 -7.83 13.33 -1.46
N VAL A 98 -9.13 13.55 -1.62
CA VAL A 98 -9.68 14.71 -2.35
C VAL A 98 -9.27 16.03 -1.69
N GLU A 99 -9.36 16.12 -0.38
CA GLU A 99 -8.93 17.29 0.40
C GLU A 99 -7.45 17.61 0.14
N VAL A 100 -6.56 16.64 0.30
CA VAL A 100 -5.10 16.81 0.10
C VAL A 100 -4.79 17.25 -1.34
N LEU A 101 -5.38 16.59 -2.33
CA LEU A 101 -5.16 16.96 -3.73
C LEU A 101 -5.70 18.34 -4.07
N THR A 102 -6.83 18.74 -3.48
CA THR A 102 -7.41 20.08 -3.65
C THR A 102 -6.50 21.15 -3.06
N GLU A 103 -5.95 20.91 -1.88
CA GLU A 103 -4.98 21.82 -1.24
C GLU A 103 -3.70 21.96 -2.08
N GLU A 104 -3.18 20.85 -2.61
CA GLU A 104 -2.00 20.86 -3.48
C GLU A 104 -2.24 21.65 -4.77
N LEU A 105 -3.41 21.49 -5.39
CA LEU A 105 -3.78 22.25 -6.58
C LEU A 105 -3.95 23.75 -6.31
N ASN A 106 -4.51 24.10 -5.17
CA ASN A 106 -4.72 25.51 -4.78
C ASN A 106 -3.42 26.20 -4.31
N GLY A 107 -2.43 25.41 -3.87
CA GLY A 107 -1.13 25.90 -3.47
C GLY A 107 -0.15 26.17 -4.64
N LYS A 108 -0.56 25.81 -5.82
CA LYS A 108 0.19 26.06 -7.07
C LYS A 108 -0.40 27.29 -7.77
#